data_cda84c0e9baf53dac6fb1fd7579c7aa0
#
_entry.id   cda84c0e9baf53dac6fb1fd7579c7aa0
#
_cell.length_a   1.000
_cell.length_b   1.000
_cell.length_c   1.000
_cell.angle_alpha   90.00
_cell.angle_beta   90.00
_cell.angle_gamma   90.00
#
_symmetry.space_group_name_H-M   'P 1'
#
loop_
_entity.id
_entity.type
_entity.pdbx_description
1 polymer ?
#
loop_
_entity_poly.entity_id
_entity_poly.type
_entity_poly.pdbx_seq_one_letter_code
_entity_poly.pdbx_strand_id
1 'polypeptide(L)'
;MRAITHIHTAHSWDGTIAPSVLVDWLASNDIDLALVTDHDGFAGAFECRRLASEQSLPLRIPTAAEIRTERGDVVVVLDDEVDRPPPVELLKQWSKLVPAVRDLNGLIWLPHPYQSHEYTEELAGEADVIEVFNARCSAEQNRNAAYLCDRHGAVPAYGADVHRRGDLGRCVADYEDRGSVTASLGAAPRPVSTDSNAKSSTMAAEFVAAWRGRRPVSLAFHGLQWAQWSVRERKEVANHG
;
A
#
# COMPACT_ATOMS: atom_id res chain seq x y z
N MET A 1 6.83 14.30 9.79
CA MET A 1 6.73 12.86 10.09
C MET A 1 7.27 12.08 8.91
N ARG A 2 8.23 11.21 9.16
CA ARG A 2 8.74 10.27 8.15
C ARG A 2 7.80 9.08 8.05
N ALA A 3 7.32 8.78 6.86
CA ALA A 3 6.30 7.77 6.66
C ALA A 3 6.66 6.73 5.60
N ILE A 4 6.18 5.51 5.81
CA ILE A 4 6.07 4.48 4.79
C ILE A 4 4.60 4.14 4.61
N THR A 5 4.13 4.17 3.38
CA THR A 5 2.71 4.00 3.06
C THR A 5 2.50 2.83 2.12
N HIS A 6 1.30 2.26 2.14
CA HIS A 6 0.89 1.11 1.36
C HIS A 6 1.71 -0.14 1.73
N ILE A 7 1.30 -0.79 2.83
CA ILE A 7 2.01 -1.94 3.40
C ILE A 7 1.03 -3.09 3.61
N HIS A 8 1.38 -4.27 3.09
CA HIS A 8 0.66 -5.51 3.32
C HIS A 8 1.41 -6.40 4.31
N THR A 9 0.72 -6.81 5.36
CA THR A 9 1.26 -7.73 6.38
C THR A 9 0.84 -9.19 6.09
N ALA A 10 1.17 -10.10 7.01
CA ALA A 10 0.70 -11.48 6.94
C ALA A 10 -0.82 -11.64 7.15
N HIS A 11 -1.55 -10.57 7.49
CA HIS A 11 -3.01 -10.54 7.50
C HIS A 11 -3.59 -10.42 6.08
N SER A 12 -2.84 -9.88 5.14
CA SER A 12 -3.19 -9.87 3.73
C SER A 12 -2.91 -11.23 3.09
N TRP A 13 -3.74 -11.61 2.12
CA TRP A 13 -3.59 -12.90 1.42
C TRP A 13 -2.30 -13.00 0.59
N ASP A 14 -1.65 -11.90 0.28
CA ASP A 14 -0.43 -11.77 -0.53
C ASP A 14 0.76 -11.18 0.23
N GLY A 15 0.56 -10.63 1.44
CA GLY A 15 1.63 -10.15 2.31
C GLY A 15 2.32 -11.27 3.09
N THR A 16 3.61 -11.12 3.38
CA THR A 16 4.41 -12.14 4.09
C THR A 16 5.07 -11.63 5.37
N ILE A 17 4.92 -10.35 5.69
CA ILE A 17 5.59 -9.72 6.84
C ILE A 17 4.73 -9.89 8.07
N ALA A 18 5.27 -10.55 9.09
CA ALA A 18 4.60 -10.58 10.40
C ALA A 18 4.54 -9.16 10.99
N PRO A 19 3.42 -8.75 11.62
CA PRO A 19 3.29 -7.43 12.24
C PRO A 19 4.43 -7.07 13.19
N SER A 20 4.93 -8.01 14.00
CA SER A 20 6.07 -7.78 14.90
C SER A 20 7.35 -7.43 14.14
N VAL A 21 7.63 -8.15 13.03
CA VAL A 21 8.81 -7.86 12.19
C VAL A 21 8.69 -6.49 11.52
N LEU A 22 7.48 -6.09 11.12
CA LEU A 22 7.23 -4.76 10.57
C LEU A 22 7.48 -3.68 11.63
N VAL A 23 6.88 -3.79 12.81
CA VAL A 23 7.03 -2.81 13.90
C VAL A 23 8.49 -2.65 14.33
N ASP A 24 9.24 -3.75 14.49
CA ASP A 24 10.66 -3.71 14.82
C ASP A 24 11.49 -3.02 13.73
N TRP A 25 11.14 -3.24 12.45
CA TRP A 25 11.82 -2.55 11.34
C TRP A 25 11.51 -1.06 11.33
N LEU A 26 10.24 -0.67 11.51
CA LEU A 26 9.81 0.73 11.55
C LEU A 26 10.53 1.51 12.65
N ALA A 27 10.60 0.94 13.85
CA ALA A 27 11.31 1.53 14.99
C ALA A 27 12.82 1.67 14.74
N SER A 28 13.43 0.67 14.06
CA SER A 28 14.86 0.68 13.76
C SER A 28 15.27 1.61 12.62
N ASN A 29 14.31 2.19 11.89
CA ASN A 29 14.55 3.03 10.72
C ASN A 29 13.98 4.45 10.85
N ASP A 30 13.69 4.90 12.09
CA ASP A 30 13.18 6.24 12.41
C ASP A 30 11.92 6.60 11.59
N ILE A 31 10.98 5.66 11.48
CA ILE A 31 9.68 5.88 10.84
C ILE A 31 8.68 6.32 11.90
N ASP A 32 8.05 7.47 11.69
CA ASP A 32 7.06 8.06 12.58
C ASP A 32 5.64 7.59 12.28
N LEU A 33 5.36 7.22 11.01
CA LEU A 33 4.04 6.84 10.53
C LEU A 33 4.12 5.66 9.55
N ALA A 34 3.28 4.64 9.77
CA ALA A 34 3.13 3.51 8.85
C ALA A 34 1.68 3.32 8.44
N LEU A 35 1.38 3.36 7.14
CA LEU A 35 0.06 3.09 6.60
C LEU A 35 -0.02 1.62 6.21
N VAL A 36 -0.55 0.79 7.12
CA VAL A 36 -0.80 -0.63 6.91
C VAL A 36 -2.16 -0.80 6.25
N THR A 37 -2.18 -1.41 5.07
CA THR A 37 -3.32 -1.44 4.15
C THR A 37 -3.62 -2.85 3.66
N ASP A 38 -3.68 -3.81 4.57
CA ASP A 38 -4.02 -5.18 4.21
C ASP A 38 -5.31 -5.27 3.41
N HIS A 39 -5.36 -6.19 2.45
CA HIS A 39 -6.54 -6.39 1.61
C HIS A 39 -7.75 -6.80 2.45
N ASP A 40 -8.85 -6.10 2.22
CA ASP A 40 -10.17 -6.39 2.79
C ASP A 40 -10.17 -6.57 4.32
N GLY A 41 -9.29 -5.82 5.04
CA GLY A 41 -9.25 -5.96 6.49
C GLY A 41 -8.35 -4.96 7.22
N PHE A 42 -8.73 -4.63 8.44
CA PHE A 42 -8.02 -3.70 9.32
C PHE A 42 -7.16 -4.40 10.39
N ALA A 43 -7.18 -5.74 10.42
CA ALA A 43 -6.55 -6.52 11.50
C ALA A 43 -5.04 -6.29 11.61
N GLY A 44 -4.33 -6.17 10.49
CA GLY A 44 -2.90 -5.90 10.48
C GLY A 44 -2.55 -4.53 11.04
N ALA A 45 -3.31 -3.49 10.69
CA ALA A 45 -3.14 -2.15 11.27
C ALA A 45 -3.35 -2.16 12.78
N PHE A 46 -4.41 -2.82 13.28
CA PHE A 46 -4.69 -2.94 14.70
C PHE A 46 -3.61 -3.72 15.45
N GLU A 47 -3.13 -4.84 14.89
CA GLU A 47 -2.06 -5.61 15.52
C GLU A 47 -0.74 -4.83 15.57
N CYS A 48 -0.36 -4.15 14.49
CA CYS A 48 0.83 -3.30 14.48
C CYS A 48 0.73 -2.15 15.48
N ARG A 49 -0.43 -1.48 15.59
CA ARG A 49 -0.68 -0.41 16.58
C ARG A 49 -0.56 -0.94 18.00
N ARG A 50 -1.17 -2.09 18.30
CA ARG A 50 -1.06 -2.74 19.61
C ARG A 50 0.40 -3.04 19.97
N LEU A 51 1.16 -3.64 19.05
CA LEU A 51 2.57 -3.97 19.25
C LEU A 51 3.44 -2.73 19.47
N ALA A 52 3.21 -1.66 18.72
CA ALA A 52 3.89 -0.38 18.89
C ALA A 52 3.60 0.22 20.27
N SER A 53 2.34 0.17 20.72
CA SER A 53 1.92 0.65 22.04
C SER A 53 2.55 -0.16 23.16
N GLU A 54 2.58 -1.50 23.07
CA GLU A 54 3.21 -2.39 24.07
C GLU A 54 4.70 -2.12 24.21
N GLN A 55 5.37 -1.71 23.14
CA GLN A 55 6.79 -1.33 23.14
C GLN A 55 7.01 0.15 23.45
N SER A 56 5.95 0.93 23.73
CA SER A 56 6.01 2.38 23.97
C SER A 56 6.71 3.16 22.84
N LEU A 57 6.53 2.72 21.60
CA LEU A 57 7.09 3.38 20.41
C LEU A 57 6.25 4.59 20.03
N PRO A 58 6.85 5.75 19.64
CA PRO A 58 6.15 6.93 19.16
C PRO A 58 5.71 6.77 17.69
N LEU A 59 5.20 5.60 17.33
CA LEU A 59 4.85 5.22 15.98
C LEU A 59 3.33 5.34 15.77
N ARG A 60 2.93 6.14 14.81
CA ARG A 60 1.52 6.31 14.42
C ARG A 60 1.15 5.28 13.35
N ILE A 61 0.06 4.56 13.59
CA ILE A 61 -0.49 3.57 12.65
C ILE A 61 -1.99 3.80 12.56
N PRO A 62 -2.47 4.50 11.51
CA PRO A 62 -3.89 4.78 11.33
C PRO A 62 -4.69 3.51 11.04
N THR A 63 -6.00 3.59 11.20
CA THR A 63 -6.91 2.53 10.78
C THR A 63 -7.08 2.60 9.28
N ALA A 64 -6.43 1.69 8.56
CA ALA A 64 -6.47 1.67 7.11
C ALA A 64 -6.57 0.25 6.55
N ALA A 65 -7.11 0.14 5.35
CA ALA A 65 -7.20 -1.11 4.58
C ALA A 65 -7.31 -0.81 3.09
N GLU A 66 -6.76 -1.66 2.25
CA GLU A 66 -7.03 -1.66 0.81
C GLU A 66 -8.27 -2.51 0.54
N ILE A 67 -9.34 -1.86 0.14
CA ILE A 67 -10.65 -2.48 -0.08
C ILE A 67 -10.85 -2.76 -1.56
N ARG A 68 -11.13 -4.01 -1.89
CA ARG A 68 -11.52 -4.42 -3.24
C ARG A 68 -12.99 -4.16 -3.46
N THR A 69 -13.30 -3.03 -4.11
CA THR A 69 -14.66 -2.66 -4.49
C THR A 69 -15.03 -3.24 -5.85
N GLU A 70 -16.31 -3.13 -6.22
CA GLU A 70 -16.78 -3.49 -7.57
C GLU A 70 -16.20 -2.57 -8.67
N ARG A 71 -15.52 -1.46 -8.31
CA ARG A 71 -14.89 -0.53 -9.25
C ARG A 71 -13.37 -0.61 -9.27
N GLY A 72 -12.78 -1.34 -8.35
CA GLY A 72 -11.33 -1.52 -8.20
C GLY A 72 -10.88 -1.34 -6.77
N ASP A 73 -9.57 -1.48 -6.56
CA ASP A 73 -8.98 -1.39 -5.24
C ASP A 73 -8.85 0.09 -4.81
N VAL A 74 -9.25 0.40 -3.58
CA VAL A 74 -9.08 1.72 -2.97
C VAL A 74 -8.61 1.58 -1.53
N VAL A 75 -7.72 2.45 -1.09
CA VAL A 75 -7.30 2.49 0.30
C VAL A 75 -8.23 3.43 1.07
N VAL A 76 -8.86 2.90 2.11
CA VAL A 76 -9.59 3.67 3.11
C VAL A 76 -8.62 4.00 4.23
N VAL A 77 -8.51 5.29 4.57
CA VAL A 77 -7.69 5.77 5.67
C VAL A 77 -8.57 6.51 6.67
N LEU A 78 -8.62 5.99 7.88
CA LEU A 78 -9.28 6.63 9.03
C LEU A 78 -8.20 6.98 10.05
N ASP A 79 -8.50 7.92 10.95
CA ASP A 79 -7.52 8.34 11.96
C ASP A 79 -7.13 7.18 12.90
N ASP A 80 -5.99 7.33 13.59
CA ASP A 80 -5.43 6.30 14.48
C ASP A 80 -6.28 6.08 15.75
N GLU A 81 -7.22 6.98 16.05
CA GLU A 81 -8.18 6.84 17.15
C GLU A 81 -9.43 6.01 16.79
N VAL A 82 -9.61 5.67 15.51
CA VAL A 82 -10.80 4.90 15.07
C VAL A 82 -10.59 3.41 15.30
N ASP A 83 -11.18 2.87 16.36
CA ASP A 83 -11.11 1.43 16.70
C ASP A 83 -12.26 0.60 16.11
N ARG A 84 -13.29 1.25 15.57
CA ARG A 84 -14.47 0.60 14.99
C ARG A 84 -14.76 1.15 13.59
N PRO A 85 -13.99 0.69 12.58
CA PRO A 85 -14.25 1.08 11.20
C PRO A 85 -15.57 0.47 10.70
N PRO A 86 -16.13 0.99 9.60
CA PRO A 86 -17.27 0.37 8.94
C PRO A 86 -16.97 -1.08 8.54
N PRO A 87 -17.98 -1.97 8.51
CA PRO A 87 -17.80 -3.34 8.07
C PRO A 87 -17.24 -3.42 6.64
N VAL A 88 -16.25 -4.28 6.42
CA VAL A 88 -15.60 -4.46 5.11
C VAL A 88 -16.61 -4.76 4.00
N GLU A 89 -17.61 -5.60 4.26
CA GLU A 89 -18.66 -5.94 3.28
C GLU A 89 -19.53 -4.74 2.86
N LEU A 90 -19.62 -3.71 3.70
CA LEU A 90 -20.23 -2.44 3.33
C LEU A 90 -19.27 -1.64 2.44
N LEU A 91 -17.98 -1.60 2.79
CA LEU A 91 -16.95 -0.85 2.07
C LEU A 91 -16.68 -1.42 0.67
N LYS A 92 -16.95 -2.69 0.41
CA LYS A 92 -16.86 -3.28 -0.94
C LYS A 92 -17.85 -2.68 -1.94
N GLN A 93 -18.90 -2.01 -1.46
CA GLN A 93 -19.87 -1.33 -2.30
C GLN A 93 -19.50 0.16 -2.42
N TRP A 94 -19.04 0.60 -3.59
CA TRP A 94 -18.57 1.97 -3.81
C TRP A 94 -19.56 3.04 -3.33
N SER A 95 -20.83 2.86 -3.66
CA SER A 95 -21.89 3.79 -3.27
C SER A 95 -22.08 3.92 -1.74
N LYS A 96 -21.57 2.98 -0.96
CA LYS A 96 -21.62 2.98 0.50
C LYS A 96 -20.27 3.34 1.12
N LEU A 97 -19.17 3.00 0.44
CA LEU A 97 -17.81 3.30 0.90
C LEU A 97 -17.62 4.81 1.04
N VAL A 98 -17.92 5.57 -0.02
CA VAL A 98 -17.68 7.02 -0.04
C VAL A 98 -18.36 7.72 1.14
N PRO A 99 -19.69 7.61 1.34
CA PRO A 99 -20.32 8.28 2.49
C PRO A 99 -19.81 7.76 3.84
N ALA A 100 -19.57 6.44 3.99
CA ALA A 100 -19.13 5.87 5.26
C ALA A 100 -17.72 6.37 5.67
N VAL A 101 -16.82 6.57 4.71
CA VAL A 101 -15.49 7.14 4.95
C VAL A 101 -15.59 8.63 5.27
N ARG A 102 -16.42 9.38 4.54
CA ARG A 102 -16.64 10.82 4.76
C ARG A 102 -17.25 11.12 6.12
N ASP A 103 -18.21 10.31 6.58
CA ASP A 103 -18.83 10.45 7.91
C ASP A 103 -17.83 10.32 9.07
N LEU A 104 -16.69 9.67 8.83
CA LEU A 104 -15.59 9.52 9.78
C LEU A 104 -14.42 10.50 9.54
N ASN A 105 -14.59 11.50 8.67
CA ASN A 105 -13.51 12.40 8.22
C ASN A 105 -12.29 11.65 7.68
N GLY A 106 -12.51 10.46 7.10
CA GLY A 106 -11.49 9.63 6.49
C GLY A 106 -11.11 10.11 5.10
N LEU A 107 -10.02 9.54 4.57
CA LEU A 107 -9.53 9.77 3.21
C LEU A 107 -9.82 8.56 2.33
N ILE A 108 -10.18 8.83 1.08
CA ILE A 108 -10.21 7.87 -0.02
C ILE A 108 -8.92 8.06 -0.81
N TRP A 109 -8.11 7.01 -0.86
CA TRP A 109 -6.81 7.01 -1.51
C TRP A 109 -6.84 6.02 -2.67
N LEU A 110 -6.55 6.49 -3.89
CA LEU A 110 -6.46 5.65 -5.07
C LEU A 110 -5.04 5.10 -5.21
N PRO A 111 -4.82 3.81 -4.90
CA PRO A 111 -3.52 3.17 -5.04
C PRO A 111 -3.26 2.84 -6.52
N HIS A 112 -2.01 2.81 -6.94
CA HIS A 112 -1.52 2.32 -8.25
C HIS A 112 -2.56 2.42 -9.40
N PRO A 113 -3.08 3.61 -9.77
CA PRO A 113 -4.28 3.82 -10.61
C PRO A 113 -4.22 3.15 -12.00
N TYR A 114 -3.03 2.83 -12.49
CA TYR A 114 -2.84 2.17 -13.79
C TYR A 114 -2.38 0.69 -13.66
N GLN A 115 -2.60 0.10 -12.49
CA GLN A 115 -2.39 -1.33 -12.26
C GLN A 115 -3.75 -2.00 -11.95
N SER A 116 -4.36 -2.63 -12.94
CA SER A 116 -5.58 -3.45 -12.78
C SER A 116 -6.87 -2.70 -12.42
N HIS A 117 -6.99 -1.38 -12.72
CA HIS A 117 -8.22 -0.62 -12.55
C HIS A 117 -8.93 -0.41 -13.90
N GLU A 118 -10.24 -0.71 -13.93
CA GLU A 118 -11.10 -0.44 -15.08
C GLU A 118 -11.80 0.94 -14.99
N TYR A 119 -12.06 1.42 -13.76
CA TYR A 119 -12.79 2.66 -13.47
C TYR A 119 -11.88 3.77 -12.94
N THR A 120 -10.65 3.86 -13.46
CA THR A 120 -9.60 4.78 -12.98
C THR A 120 -10.07 6.24 -12.89
N GLU A 121 -10.75 6.75 -13.91
CA GLU A 121 -11.23 8.14 -13.95
C GLU A 121 -12.32 8.42 -12.92
N GLU A 122 -13.25 7.49 -12.74
CA GLU A 122 -14.33 7.61 -11.78
C GLU A 122 -13.80 7.55 -10.33
N LEU A 123 -12.87 6.63 -10.07
CA LEU A 123 -12.21 6.51 -8.78
C LEU A 123 -11.39 7.76 -8.45
N ALA A 124 -10.65 8.30 -9.44
CA ALA A 124 -9.85 9.51 -9.27
C ALA A 124 -10.72 10.75 -8.99
N GLY A 125 -11.96 10.79 -9.50
CA GLY A 125 -12.90 11.88 -9.26
C GLY A 125 -13.38 11.99 -7.81
N GLU A 126 -13.33 10.89 -7.06
CA GLU A 126 -13.75 10.83 -5.65
C GLU A 126 -12.56 10.69 -4.67
N ALA A 127 -11.36 10.45 -5.18
CA ALA A 127 -10.17 10.27 -4.37
C ALA A 127 -9.65 11.60 -3.81
N ASP A 128 -9.31 11.63 -2.53
CA ASP A 128 -8.59 12.75 -1.90
C ASP A 128 -7.09 12.68 -2.25
N VAL A 129 -6.58 11.46 -2.34
CA VAL A 129 -5.16 11.16 -2.51
C VAL A 129 -4.99 10.17 -3.64
N ILE A 130 -4.01 10.39 -4.51
CA ILE A 130 -3.68 9.48 -5.63
C ILE A 130 -2.19 9.11 -5.54
N GLU A 131 -1.87 7.82 -5.61
CA GLU A 131 -0.50 7.37 -5.71
C GLU A 131 0.09 7.76 -7.07
N VAL A 132 0.96 8.77 -7.06
CA VAL A 132 1.73 9.19 -8.24
C VAL A 132 2.99 8.35 -8.43
N PHE A 133 3.41 7.67 -7.39
CA PHE A 133 4.48 6.70 -7.39
C PHE A 133 4.07 5.47 -6.57
N ASN A 134 4.19 4.31 -7.17
CA ASN A 134 4.09 3.02 -6.49
C ASN A 134 5.32 2.19 -6.86
N ALA A 135 5.99 1.62 -5.86
CA ALA A 135 7.26 0.91 -6.06
C ALA A 135 7.12 -0.37 -6.91
N ARG A 136 5.91 -0.89 -7.10
CA ARG A 136 5.61 -2.05 -7.95
C ARG A 136 5.15 -1.68 -9.36
N CYS A 137 4.87 -0.39 -9.61
CA CYS A 137 4.47 0.10 -10.91
C CYS A 137 5.67 0.41 -11.82
N SER A 138 5.45 0.32 -13.13
CA SER A 138 6.43 0.78 -14.12
C SER A 138 6.54 2.31 -14.11
N ALA A 139 7.66 2.82 -14.64
CA ALA A 139 7.85 4.26 -14.78
C ALA A 139 6.76 4.94 -15.64
N GLU A 140 6.18 4.22 -16.61
CA GLU A 140 5.08 4.71 -17.43
C GLU A 140 3.78 4.81 -16.61
N GLN A 141 3.43 3.77 -15.84
CA GLN A 141 2.27 3.78 -14.96
C GLN A 141 2.36 4.91 -13.93
N ASN A 142 3.53 5.10 -13.32
CA ASN A 142 3.76 6.19 -12.36
C ASN A 142 3.65 7.57 -13.03
N ARG A 143 4.16 7.76 -14.24
CA ARG A 143 3.97 9.04 -14.97
C ARG A 143 2.50 9.31 -15.28
N ASN A 144 1.76 8.29 -15.74
CA ASN A 144 0.34 8.43 -16.03
C ASN A 144 -0.47 8.74 -14.76
N ALA A 145 -0.10 8.13 -13.62
CA ALA A 145 -0.70 8.42 -12.32
C ALA A 145 -0.46 9.87 -11.88
N ALA A 146 0.72 10.44 -12.13
CA ALA A 146 1.00 11.84 -11.84
C ALA A 146 0.12 12.79 -12.70
N TYR A 147 -0.05 12.51 -14.00
CA TYR A 147 -0.97 13.27 -14.86
C TYR A 147 -2.43 13.15 -14.40
N LEU A 148 -2.84 11.97 -13.97
CA LEU A 148 -4.19 11.76 -13.42
C LEU A 148 -4.40 12.61 -12.15
N CYS A 149 -3.44 12.56 -11.24
CA CYS A 149 -3.46 13.32 -9.99
C CYS A 149 -3.58 14.82 -10.24
N ASP A 150 -2.73 15.37 -11.10
CA ASP A 150 -2.76 16.79 -11.47
C ASP A 150 -4.11 17.20 -12.08
N ARG A 151 -4.67 16.37 -12.96
CA ARG A 151 -5.93 16.65 -13.65
C ARG A 151 -7.14 16.67 -12.71
N HIS A 152 -7.15 15.81 -11.71
CA HIS A 152 -8.22 15.74 -10.70
C HIS A 152 -7.98 16.66 -9.50
N GLY A 153 -6.80 17.28 -9.36
CA GLY A 153 -6.45 18.15 -8.25
C GLY A 153 -6.36 17.40 -6.92
N ALA A 154 -6.13 16.08 -6.97
CA ALA A 154 -5.94 15.26 -5.77
C ALA A 154 -4.57 15.48 -5.15
N VAL A 155 -4.41 15.06 -3.89
CA VAL A 155 -3.11 15.10 -3.22
C VAL A 155 -2.22 13.97 -3.73
N PRO A 156 -0.97 14.24 -4.19
CA PRO A 156 -0.07 13.20 -4.62
C PRO A 156 0.45 12.38 -3.43
N ALA A 157 0.63 11.09 -3.63
CA ALA A 157 1.22 10.20 -2.64
C ALA A 157 2.23 9.22 -3.25
N TYR A 158 3.01 8.57 -2.37
CA TYR A 158 4.11 7.69 -2.75
C TYR A 158 3.96 6.36 -2.01
N GLY A 159 3.50 5.32 -2.69
CA GLY A 159 3.24 3.99 -2.15
C GLY A 159 4.46 3.07 -2.25
N ALA A 160 4.83 2.44 -1.14
CA ALA A 160 5.86 1.41 -1.13
C ALA A 160 5.33 0.05 -1.62
N ASP A 161 4.04 -0.19 -1.41
CA ASP A 161 3.31 -1.41 -1.81
C ASP A 161 4.05 -2.68 -1.36
N VAL A 162 4.36 -2.66 -0.05
CA VAL A 162 5.21 -3.65 0.62
C VAL A 162 4.46 -4.95 0.80
N HIS A 163 5.02 -6.07 0.29
CA HIS A 163 4.47 -7.41 0.49
C HIS A 163 5.46 -8.35 1.20
N ARG A 164 6.72 -7.98 1.23
CA ARG A 164 7.80 -8.77 1.85
C ARG A 164 8.85 -7.86 2.46
N ARG A 165 9.66 -8.40 3.38
CA ARG A 165 10.69 -7.64 4.08
C ARG A 165 11.66 -6.88 3.15
N GLY A 166 11.97 -7.44 1.97
CA GLY A 166 12.87 -6.79 0.99
C GLY A 166 12.27 -5.57 0.27
N ASP A 167 10.97 -5.29 0.46
CA ASP A 167 10.30 -4.13 -0.12
C ASP A 167 10.29 -2.93 0.85
N LEU A 168 10.61 -3.16 2.14
CA LEU A 168 10.68 -2.10 3.15
C LEU A 168 11.79 -1.09 2.80
N GLY A 169 11.50 0.19 2.98
CA GLY A 169 12.42 1.30 2.70
C GLY A 169 12.54 1.70 1.23
N ARG A 170 11.90 1.02 0.29
CA ARG A 170 11.92 1.38 -1.14
C ARG A 170 11.25 2.71 -1.43
N CYS A 171 10.22 3.03 -0.69
CA CYS A 171 9.50 4.29 -0.80
C CYS A 171 9.25 4.86 0.60
N VAL A 172 9.82 6.02 0.86
CA VAL A 172 9.67 6.76 2.11
C VAL A 172 9.40 8.23 1.76
N ALA A 173 8.47 8.85 2.45
CA ALA A 173 8.14 10.25 2.26
C ALA A 173 8.01 10.98 3.60
N ASP A 174 8.36 12.26 3.61
CA ASP A 174 8.17 13.14 4.77
C ASP A 174 6.83 13.88 4.61
N TYR A 175 5.98 13.79 5.61
CA TYR A 175 4.72 14.51 5.73
C TYR A 175 4.81 15.59 6.81
N GLU A 176 4.12 16.72 6.59
CA GLU A 176 3.93 17.71 7.63
C GLU A 176 3.00 17.16 8.72
N ASP A 177 3.36 17.32 9.99
CA ASP A 177 2.46 16.95 11.10
C ASP A 177 1.37 18.03 11.25
N ARG A 178 0.12 17.63 11.02
CA ARG A 178 -1.06 18.50 11.09
C ARG A 178 -2.01 18.12 12.22
N GLY A 179 -1.50 17.42 13.23
CA GLY A 179 -2.24 17.00 14.42
C GLY A 179 -2.91 15.64 14.24
N SER A 180 -3.81 15.45 13.27
CA SER A 180 -4.35 14.12 12.94
C SER A 180 -3.58 13.45 11.80
N VAL A 181 -3.70 12.11 11.69
CA VAL A 181 -3.05 11.38 10.60
C VAL A 181 -3.72 11.68 9.27
N THR A 182 -5.06 11.72 9.25
CA THR A 182 -5.82 12.05 8.03
C THR A 182 -5.48 13.45 7.51
N ALA A 183 -5.37 14.46 8.39
CA ALA A 183 -4.97 15.80 7.97
C ALA A 183 -3.54 15.86 7.43
N SER A 184 -2.63 15.07 8.00
CA SER A 184 -1.23 14.99 7.57
C SER A 184 -1.10 14.26 6.22
N LEU A 185 -1.76 13.11 6.05
CA LEU A 185 -1.75 12.34 4.80
C LEU A 185 -2.55 13.03 3.67
N GLY A 186 -3.54 13.85 4.01
CA GLY A 186 -4.28 14.71 3.08
C GLY A 186 -3.50 15.94 2.60
N ALA A 187 -2.20 16.02 2.87
CA ALA A 187 -1.31 17.07 2.40
C ALA A 187 -0.16 16.47 1.57
N ALA A 188 0.29 17.21 0.55
CA ALA A 188 1.34 16.76 -0.34
C ALA A 188 2.65 16.49 0.41
N PRO A 189 3.21 15.28 0.37
CA PRO A 189 4.44 14.93 1.01
C PRO A 189 5.66 15.30 0.16
N ARG A 190 6.84 15.25 0.80
CA ARG A 190 8.13 15.31 0.12
C ARG A 190 8.72 13.89 0.05
N PRO A 191 8.94 13.32 -1.14
CA PRO A 191 9.58 12.02 -1.26
C PRO A 191 11.02 12.08 -0.75
N VAL A 192 11.42 11.07 0.02
CA VAL A 192 12.79 10.89 0.55
C VAL A 192 13.52 9.83 -0.24
N SER A 193 12.85 8.69 -0.48
CA SER A 193 13.35 7.63 -1.36
C SER A 193 12.23 7.11 -2.25
N THR A 194 12.55 6.83 -3.50
CA THR A 194 11.64 6.20 -4.47
C THR A 194 12.44 5.20 -5.31
N ASP A 195 12.39 3.94 -4.94
CA ASP A 195 13.06 2.84 -5.66
C ASP A 195 12.00 1.84 -6.17
N SER A 196 11.90 1.68 -7.49
CA SER A 196 10.95 0.77 -8.10
C SER A 196 11.58 -0.57 -8.45
N ASN A 197 10.95 -1.67 -8.05
CA ASN A 197 11.28 -3.02 -8.47
C ASN A 197 10.02 -3.77 -8.91
N ALA A 198 9.33 -3.20 -9.89
CA ALA A 198 8.02 -3.64 -10.36
C ALA A 198 7.95 -5.14 -10.66
N LYS A 199 8.94 -5.69 -11.38
CA LYS A 199 8.89 -7.10 -11.84
C LYS A 199 9.06 -8.11 -10.72
N SER A 200 10.08 -7.97 -9.86
CA SER A 200 10.36 -9.00 -8.84
C SER A 200 9.37 -9.00 -7.70
N SER A 201 8.88 -7.83 -7.30
CA SER A 201 7.88 -7.71 -6.23
C SER A 201 6.53 -8.27 -6.65
N THR A 202 6.06 -7.94 -7.87
CA THR A 202 4.79 -8.44 -8.39
C THR A 202 4.79 -9.97 -8.52
N MET A 203 5.82 -10.55 -9.14
CA MET A 203 5.92 -12.00 -9.30
C MET A 203 5.96 -12.76 -7.97
N ALA A 204 6.65 -12.22 -6.95
CA ALA A 204 6.70 -12.84 -5.63
C ALA A 204 5.33 -12.80 -4.92
N ALA A 205 4.62 -11.68 -4.97
CA ALA A 205 3.28 -11.57 -4.38
C ALA A 205 2.26 -12.49 -5.08
N GLU A 206 2.28 -12.53 -6.42
CA GLU A 206 1.43 -13.45 -7.19
C GLU A 206 1.70 -14.92 -6.84
N PHE A 207 2.98 -15.29 -6.64
CA PHE A 207 3.33 -16.64 -6.20
C PHE A 207 2.77 -16.96 -4.81
N VAL A 208 2.92 -16.04 -3.84
CA VAL A 208 2.37 -16.20 -2.48
C VAL A 208 0.86 -16.31 -2.51
N ALA A 209 0.19 -15.46 -3.30
CA ALA A 209 -1.24 -15.47 -3.50
C ALA A 209 -1.75 -16.80 -4.06
N ALA A 210 -1.08 -17.29 -5.11
CA ALA A 210 -1.41 -18.57 -5.74
C ALA A 210 -1.21 -19.75 -4.77
N TRP A 211 -0.15 -19.71 -3.96
CA TRP A 211 0.14 -20.73 -2.96
C TRP A 211 -0.91 -20.76 -1.85
N ARG A 212 -1.25 -19.61 -1.26
CA ARG A 212 -2.29 -19.50 -0.23
C ARG A 212 -3.68 -19.83 -0.76
N GLY A 213 -3.99 -19.42 -1.99
CA GLY A 213 -5.24 -19.73 -2.68
C GLY A 213 -5.38 -21.19 -3.14
N ARG A 214 -4.38 -22.06 -2.90
CA ARG A 214 -4.34 -23.47 -3.34
C ARG A 214 -4.63 -23.63 -4.84
N ARG A 215 -4.07 -22.75 -5.69
CA ARG A 215 -4.23 -22.77 -7.16
C ARG A 215 -3.00 -23.41 -7.83
N PRO A 216 -2.94 -24.76 -7.99
CA PRO A 216 -1.72 -25.46 -8.41
C PRO A 216 -1.25 -25.09 -9.82
N VAL A 217 -2.16 -24.79 -10.75
CA VAL A 217 -1.80 -24.37 -12.12
C VAL A 217 -1.16 -22.97 -12.11
N SER A 218 -1.69 -22.06 -11.32
CA SER A 218 -1.14 -20.71 -11.14
C SER A 218 0.23 -20.75 -10.45
N LEU A 219 0.41 -21.64 -9.47
CA LEU A 219 1.69 -21.86 -8.80
C LEU A 219 2.80 -22.33 -9.77
N ALA A 220 2.49 -23.29 -10.64
CA ALA A 220 3.43 -23.78 -11.64
C ALA A 220 3.82 -22.69 -12.65
N PHE A 221 2.84 -21.90 -13.10
CA PHE A 221 3.05 -20.80 -14.05
C PHE A 221 3.94 -19.70 -13.45
N HIS A 222 3.59 -19.19 -12.26
CA HIS A 222 4.37 -18.13 -11.60
C HIS A 222 5.74 -18.62 -11.13
N GLY A 223 5.88 -19.87 -10.70
CA GLY A 223 7.15 -20.48 -10.37
C GLY A 223 8.10 -20.59 -11.57
N LEU A 224 7.59 -20.94 -12.75
CA LEU A 224 8.35 -20.99 -13.99
C LEU A 224 8.79 -19.59 -14.46
N GLN A 225 7.89 -18.61 -14.40
CA GLN A 225 8.22 -17.23 -14.73
C GLN A 225 9.30 -16.66 -13.79
N TRP A 226 9.18 -16.90 -12.50
CA TRP A 226 10.17 -16.47 -11.51
C TRP A 226 11.55 -17.13 -11.75
N ALA A 227 11.59 -18.42 -12.03
CA ALA A 227 12.82 -19.13 -12.34
C ALA A 227 13.50 -18.59 -13.61
N GLN A 228 12.73 -18.34 -14.67
CA GLN A 228 13.24 -17.78 -15.93
C GLN A 228 13.77 -16.35 -15.74
N TRP A 229 13.08 -15.53 -14.96
CA TRP A 229 13.49 -14.17 -14.66
C TRP A 229 14.77 -14.14 -13.81
N SER A 230 14.86 -14.96 -12.75
CA SER A 230 16.03 -15.01 -11.86
C SER A 230 17.31 -15.51 -12.58
N VAL A 231 17.16 -16.32 -13.64
CA VAL A 231 18.29 -16.74 -14.49
C VAL A 231 18.72 -15.63 -15.44
N ARG A 232 17.77 -14.83 -15.98
CA ARG A 232 18.08 -13.67 -16.83
C ARG A 232 18.82 -12.57 -16.07
N GLU A 233 18.33 -12.18 -14.90
CA GLU A 233 18.97 -11.14 -14.09
C GLU A 233 20.43 -11.53 -13.71
N ARG A 234 20.66 -12.78 -13.31
CA ARG A 234 22.00 -13.27 -13.02
C ARG A 234 22.95 -13.21 -14.24
N LYS A 235 22.43 -13.39 -15.45
CA LYS A 235 23.22 -13.29 -16.69
C LYS A 235 23.52 -11.84 -17.07
N GLU A 236 22.58 -10.91 -16.84
CA GLU A 236 22.79 -9.47 -17.10
C GLU A 236 23.80 -8.86 -16.14
N VAL A 237 23.77 -9.22 -14.85
CA VAL A 237 24.75 -8.80 -13.85
C VAL A 237 26.15 -9.38 -14.17
N ALA A 238 26.24 -10.62 -14.65
CA ALA A 238 27.53 -11.23 -15.01
C ALA A 238 28.16 -10.68 -16.31
N ASN A 239 27.37 -10.02 -17.16
CA ASN A 239 27.86 -9.42 -18.42
C ASN A 239 28.23 -7.93 -18.29
N HIS A 240 28.01 -7.30 -17.16
CA HIS A 240 28.27 -5.88 -16.88
C HIS A 240 29.25 -5.66 -15.72
N GLY A 241 29.88 -6.70 -15.21
CA GLY A 241 31.01 -6.73 -14.27
C GLY A 241 32.24 -7.31 -14.92
#